data_b1719172909481694114eaf6e589e62c
#
_entry.id   b1719172909481694114eaf6e589e62c
#
_cell.length_a   1.000
_cell.length_b   1.000
_cell.length_c   1.000
_cell.angle_alpha   90.00
_cell.angle_beta   90.00
_cell.angle_gamma   90.00
#
_symmetry.space_group_name_H-M   'P 1'
#
loop_
_entity.id
_entity.type
_entity.pdbx_description
1 polymer ?
#
loop_
_entity_poly.entity_id
_entity_poly.type
_entity_poly.pdbx_seq_one_letter_code
_entity_poly.pdbx_strand_id
1 'polypeptide(L)'
;MVTEILKGIYRIEVPLPKNPMRLLNSYLIKGKDRNLIIDTGFNRPECREAVFSGLAELGTDMDHTDIFLTHLHADHSGQVFSLKTDKNIAYAEQKEAAVVNRLHDDTYWDHIYSEFYKAGLKMTREEAIDTHPGTMWRPDGTVDFTHIENGHVFKIGDFRLRCIVTPGHSPGHTCLYDDEKKILFAGDMILGDITPNLCYELYLDDPLTEYVKSLDTVEALDIDHILVGHRNMLMDPYGRIKELRVHHTLRCKEAIDVLRRRGAMDSWDAAANMTWDIDAKDWDGFPPSQKWFATGEADAHMLFLYHNDIITMRMSDEGRRIYEYKRPWIDGLI
;
A
#
# COMPACT_ATOMS: atom_id res chain seq x y z
N MET A 1 14.96 13.69 9.58
CA MET A 1 15.58 14.85 8.85
C MET A 1 14.48 15.56 8.08
N VAL A 2 14.50 16.90 8.05
CA VAL A 2 13.56 17.69 7.24
C VAL A 2 14.28 18.23 6.02
N THR A 3 13.65 18.17 4.85
CA THR A 3 14.23 18.67 3.59
C THR A 3 13.14 19.36 2.78
N GLU A 4 13.36 20.60 2.37
CA GLU A 4 12.49 21.26 1.40
C GLU A 4 12.73 20.64 0.02
N ILE A 5 11.73 19.92 -0.50
CA ILE A 5 11.81 19.24 -1.80
C ILE A 5 11.41 20.19 -2.93
N LEU A 6 10.36 20.94 -2.72
CA LEU A 6 9.88 22.02 -3.57
C LEU A 6 9.46 23.18 -2.67
N LYS A 7 9.45 24.40 -3.19
CA LYS A 7 9.08 25.56 -2.37
C LYS A 7 7.73 25.36 -1.70
N GLY A 8 7.73 25.27 -0.36
CA GLY A 8 6.54 25.06 0.47
C GLY A 8 6.15 23.61 0.67
N ILE A 9 6.89 22.64 0.11
CA ILE A 9 6.72 21.20 0.33
C ILE A 9 7.96 20.65 1.00
N TYR A 10 7.79 20.07 2.17
CA TYR A 10 8.87 19.54 3.01
C TYR A 10 8.69 18.04 3.20
N ARG A 11 9.76 17.29 2.99
CA ARG A 11 9.83 15.88 3.36
C ARG A 11 10.34 15.76 4.80
N ILE A 12 9.59 15.04 5.62
CA ILE A 12 9.99 14.59 6.95
C ILE A 12 10.31 13.10 6.83
N GLU A 13 11.57 12.72 7.01
CA GLU A 13 11.98 11.32 7.01
C GLU A 13 11.58 10.68 8.33
N VAL A 14 10.60 9.77 8.28
CA VAL A 14 10.09 9.02 9.44
C VAL A 14 10.73 7.63 9.43
N PRO A 15 11.56 7.27 10.44
CA PRO A 15 12.22 5.98 10.46
C PRO A 15 11.22 4.83 10.67
N LEU A 16 11.44 3.71 9.99
CA LEU A 16 10.68 2.47 10.15
C LEU A 16 11.63 1.37 10.68
N PRO A 17 11.94 1.35 11.99
CA PRO A 17 12.94 0.44 12.54
C PRO A 17 12.56 -1.02 12.35
N LYS A 18 13.54 -1.84 11.94
CA LYS A 18 13.40 -3.28 11.66
C LYS A 18 12.40 -3.61 10.54
N ASN A 19 12.07 -2.64 9.69
CA ASN A 19 11.23 -2.85 8.52
C ASN A 19 12.07 -2.72 7.23
N PRO A 20 11.89 -3.58 6.22
CA PRO A 20 12.61 -3.51 4.94
C PRO A 20 12.43 -2.18 4.20
N MET A 21 11.33 -1.48 4.43
CA MET A 21 11.06 -0.14 3.86
C MET A 21 12.02 0.92 4.38
N ARG A 22 12.58 0.76 5.59
CA ARG A 22 13.56 1.60 6.29
C ARG A 22 13.03 2.94 6.76
N LEU A 23 12.35 3.68 5.89
CA LEU A 23 11.76 4.99 6.20
C LEU A 23 10.49 5.24 5.37
N LEU A 24 9.60 6.05 5.95
CA LEU A 24 8.50 6.69 5.26
C LEU A 24 8.92 8.12 4.92
N ASN A 25 8.61 8.56 3.72
CA ASN A 25 8.64 9.96 3.30
C ASN A 25 7.27 10.59 3.66
N SER A 26 7.14 11.15 4.84
CA SER A 26 5.98 11.98 5.18
C SER A 26 6.19 13.38 4.59
N TYR A 27 5.14 13.97 4.00
CA TYR A 27 5.25 15.28 3.37
C TYR A 27 4.41 16.31 4.11
N LEU A 28 5.02 17.44 4.46
CA LEU A 28 4.31 18.61 4.97
C LEU A 28 4.19 19.67 3.88
N ILE A 29 2.96 20.09 3.59
CA ILE A 29 2.66 21.22 2.70
C ILE A 29 2.29 22.41 3.58
N LYS A 30 3.07 23.50 3.48
CA LYS A 30 2.84 24.69 4.28
C LYS A 30 1.82 25.62 3.63
N GLY A 31 0.76 25.93 4.36
CA GLY A 31 -0.20 26.96 4.04
C GLY A 31 -0.01 28.23 4.87
N LYS A 32 -0.84 29.24 4.62
CA LYS A 32 -0.84 30.47 5.43
C LYS A 32 -1.52 30.28 6.78
N ASP A 33 -2.67 29.63 6.78
CA ASP A 33 -3.49 29.43 7.97
C ASP A 33 -3.43 27.99 8.48
N ARG A 34 -3.37 27.02 7.54
CA ARG A 34 -3.29 25.59 7.86
C ARG A 34 -2.31 24.89 6.94
N ASN A 35 -1.67 23.87 7.48
CA ASN A 35 -0.79 22.95 6.76
C ASN A 35 -1.52 21.63 6.51
N LEU A 36 -0.94 20.79 5.63
CA LEU A 36 -1.36 19.42 5.42
C LEU A 36 -0.15 18.51 5.56
N ILE A 37 -0.22 17.54 6.47
CA ILE A 37 0.75 16.44 6.52
C ILE A 37 0.16 15.21 5.82
N ILE A 38 0.96 14.59 4.96
CA ILE A 38 0.62 13.38 4.21
C ILE A 38 1.36 12.21 4.84
N ASP A 39 0.61 11.23 5.37
CA ASP A 39 1.07 10.04 6.04
C ASP A 39 1.89 10.27 7.33
N THR A 40 1.93 9.28 8.24
CA THR A 40 2.28 9.55 9.64
C THR A 40 3.33 8.60 10.24
N GLY A 41 3.56 7.42 9.66
CA GLY A 41 4.47 6.41 10.20
C GLY A 41 3.80 5.39 11.11
N PHE A 42 4.56 4.37 11.52
CA PHE A 42 4.13 3.37 12.49
C PHE A 42 3.80 3.99 13.87
N ASN A 43 2.90 3.38 14.60
CA ASN A 43 2.68 3.72 16.02
C ASN A 43 3.89 3.29 16.87
N ARG A 44 4.97 4.06 16.75
CA ARG A 44 6.23 3.86 17.46
C ARG A 44 6.81 5.19 17.93
N PRO A 45 7.52 5.19 19.09
CA PRO A 45 8.13 6.40 19.61
C PRO A 45 9.05 7.11 18.60
N GLU A 46 9.85 6.34 17.84
CA GLU A 46 10.81 6.90 16.88
C GLU A 46 10.09 7.62 15.72
N CYS A 47 8.96 7.07 15.25
CA CYS A 47 8.14 7.70 14.21
C CYS A 47 7.50 8.98 14.74
N ARG A 48 6.92 8.91 15.94
CA ARG A 48 6.31 10.08 16.62
C ARG A 48 7.31 11.21 16.81
N GLU A 49 8.49 10.91 17.33
CA GLU A 49 9.55 11.89 17.55
C GLU A 49 9.97 12.57 16.23
N ALA A 50 10.11 11.78 15.15
CA ALA A 50 10.47 12.31 13.83
C ALA A 50 9.44 13.32 13.31
N VAL A 51 8.13 12.99 13.41
CA VAL A 51 7.06 13.90 12.98
C VAL A 51 7.03 15.17 13.83
N PHE A 52 6.98 15.06 15.16
CA PHE A 52 6.92 16.24 16.02
C PHE A 52 8.17 17.12 15.92
N SER A 53 9.36 16.52 15.84
CA SER A 53 10.61 17.28 15.65
C SER A 53 10.61 17.98 14.29
N GLY A 54 10.13 17.31 13.24
CA GLY A 54 10.01 17.90 11.91
C GLY A 54 9.05 19.09 11.87
N LEU A 55 7.89 18.97 12.51
CA LEU A 55 6.93 20.09 12.62
C LEU A 55 7.51 21.26 13.42
N ALA A 56 8.19 21.00 14.53
CA ALA A 56 8.84 22.03 15.33
C ALA A 56 9.95 22.75 14.57
N GLU A 57 10.80 22.02 13.82
CA GLU A 57 11.82 22.59 12.93
C GLU A 57 11.22 23.53 11.87
N LEU A 58 10.02 23.18 11.38
CA LEU A 58 9.29 23.98 10.41
C LEU A 58 8.45 25.10 11.05
N GLY A 59 8.52 25.27 12.36
CA GLY A 59 7.80 26.32 13.11
C GLY A 59 6.29 26.15 13.06
N THR A 60 5.79 24.90 13.13
CA THR A 60 4.37 24.56 13.19
C THR A 60 4.10 23.42 14.19
N ASP A 61 2.84 23.11 14.39
CA ASP A 61 2.36 22.05 15.29
C ASP A 61 1.13 21.34 14.70
N MET A 62 0.63 20.34 15.43
CA MET A 62 -0.54 19.56 14.98
C MET A 62 -1.86 20.34 15.09
N ASP A 63 -1.95 21.37 15.94
CA ASP A 63 -3.15 22.21 16.03
C ASP A 63 -3.38 23.03 14.74
N HIS A 64 -2.31 23.29 13.99
CA HIS A 64 -2.33 24.02 12.71
C HIS A 64 -2.09 23.12 11.48
N THR A 65 -2.06 21.80 11.68
CA THR A 65 -1.73 20.83 10.61
C THR A 65 -2.82 19.76 10.51
N ASP A 66 -3.51 19.73 9.38
CA ASP A 66 -4.44 18.65 9.05
C ASP A 66 -3.67 17.42 8.56
N ILE A 67 -4.27 16.23 8.70
CA ILE A 67 -3.67 14.96 8.35
C ILE A 67 -4.40 14.40 7.12
N PHE A 68 -3.65 13.94 6.13
CA PHE A 68 -4.16 13.16 5.02
C PHE A 68 -3.46 11.80 5.01
N LEU A 69 -4.24 10.71 4.97
CA LEU A 69 -3.73 9.37 4.77
C LEU A 69 -3.91 8.96 3.32
N THR A 70 -2.83 8.54 2.68
CA THR A 70 -2.87 7.97 1.34
C THR A 70 -3.59 6.63 1.37
N HIS A 71 -3.32 5.82 2.42
CA HIS A 71 -3.93 4.49 2.58
C HIS A 71 -3.80 3.93 4.01
N LEU A 72 -4.39 2.75 4.23
CA LEU A 72 -4.62 2.12 5.55
C LEU A 72 -3.37 1.52 6.22
N HIS A 73 -2.30 1.21 5.48
CA HIS A 73 -1.18 0.46 6.04
C HIS A 73 -0.54 1.17 7.23
N ALA A 74 -0.11 0.40 8.23
CA ALA A 74 0.30 0.94 9.51
C ALA A 74 1.50 1.90 9.44
N ASP A 75 2.39 1.74 8.47
CA ASP A 75 3.52 2.66 8.22
C ASP A 75 3.10 4.01 7.64
N HIS A 76 1.85 4.14 7.20
CA HIS A 76 1.23 5.41 6.80
C HIS A 76 0.24 5.92 7.86
N SER A 77 -0.55 5.05 8.45
CA SER A 77 -1.67 5.39 9.33
C SER A 77 -1.36 5.31 10.84
N GLY A 78 -0.28 4.62 11.24
CA GLY A 78 -0.05 4.22 12.64
C GLY A 78 -0.05 5.35 13.65
N GLN A 79 0.44 6.54 13.30
CA GLN A 79 0.46 7.70 14.21
C GLN A 79 -0.79 8.57 14.14
N VAL A 80 -1.74 8.30 13.25
CA VAL A 80 -2.87 9.21 13.03
C VAL A 80 -3.64 9.54 14.32
N PHE A 81 -3.88 8.55 15.17
CA PHE A 81 -4.55 8.74 16.46
C PHE A 81 -3.74 9.68 17.41
N SER A 82 -2.43 9.49 17.47
CA SER A 82 -1.54 10.30 18.33
C SER A 82 -1.36 11.73 17.83
N LEU A 83 -1.51 11.96 16.53
CA LEU A 83 -1.36 13.26 15.88
C LEU A 83 -2.70 14.02 15.79
N LYS A 84 -3.82 13.31 15.96
CA LYS A 84 -5.15 13.94 15.98
C LYS A 84 -5.33 14.81 17.23
N THR A 85 -5.79 16.03 17.03
CA THR A 85 -6.17 16.98 18.09
C THR A 85 -7.62 17.44 17.87
N ASP A 86 -8.18 18.22 18.80
CA ASP A 86 -9.52 18.82 18.64
C ASP A 86 -9.56 19.93 17.58
N LYS A 87 -8.40 20.39 17.08
CA LYS A 87 -8.28 21.52 16.16
C LYS A 87 -7.88 21.14 14.74
N ASN A 88 -7.38 19.93 14.53
CA ASN A 88 -7.03 19.44 13.21
C ASN A 88 -8.06 18.43 12.66
N ILE A 89 -8.04 18.22 11.37
CA ILE A 89 -8.89 17.27 10.67
C ILE A 89 -8.02 16.14 10.12
N ALA A 90 -8.49 14.90 10.28
CA ALA A 90 -7.90 13.75 9.62
C ALA A 90 -8.76 13.37 8.40
N TYR A 91 -8.15 13.25 7.24
CA TYR A 91 -8.78 12.91 5.98
C TYR A 91 -8.29 11.55 5.48
N ALA A 92 -9.21 10.73 5.00
CA ALA A 92 -8.93 9.49 4.27
C ALA A 92 -10.09 9.13 3.34
N GLU A 93 -9.84 8.28 2.35
CA GLU A 93 -10.92 7.66 1.57
C GLU A 93 -11.75 6.76 2.51
N GLN A 94 -13.04 6.60 2.20
CA GLN A 94 -14.00 5.95 3.10
C GLN A 94 -13.60 4.52 3.49
N LYS A 95 -13.13 3.70 2.54
CA LYS A 95 -12.73 2.31 2.80
C LYS A 95 -11.45 2.26 3.65
N GLU A 96 -10.50 3.14 3.37
CA GLU A 96 -9.26 3.28 4.14
C GLU A 96 -9.56 3.64 5.60
N ALA A 97 -10.38 4.69 5.80
CA ALA A 97 -10.83 5.12 7.12
C ALA A 97 -11.54 4.01 7.90
N ALA A 98 -12.42 3.26 7.21
CA ALA A 98 -13.16 2.15 7.80
C ALA A 98 -12.23 1.03 8.27
N VAL A 99 -11.22 0.67 7.48
CA VAL A 99 -10.26 -0.38 7.84
C VAL A 99 -9.33 0.09 8.96
N VAL A 100 -8.76 1.31 8.89
CA VAL A 100 -7.92 1.87 9.95
C VAL A 100 -8.63 1.79 11.32
N ASN A 101 -9.91 2.13 11.38
CA ASN A 101 -10.71 2.08 12.60
C ASN A 101 -11.07 0.65 13.04
N ARG A 102 -10.89 -0.36 12.18
CA ARG A 102 -11.13 -1.79 12.50
C ARG A 102 -9.86 -2.58 12.81
N LEU A 103 -8.68 -1.98 12.73
CA LEU A 103 -7.42 -2.67 13.03
C LEU A 103 -7.33 -3.22 14.47
N HIS A 104 -8.21 -2.78 15.39
CA HIS A 104 -8.38 -3.34 16.74
C HIS A 104 -9.48 -4.41 16.85
N ASP A 105 -10.23 -4.64 15.77
CA ASP A 105 -11.37 -5.57 15.75
C ASP A 105 -10.89 -6.98 15.36
N ASP A 106 -10.99 -7.94 16.29
CA ASP A 106 -10.63 -9.32 16.03
C ASP A 106 -11.46 -9.92 14.90
N THR A 107 -12.72 -9.48 14.72
CA THR A 107 -13.57 -9.97 13.61
C THR A 107 -13.06 -9.53 12.25
N TYR A 108 -12.40 -8.37 12.15
CA TYR A 108 -11.68 -7.93 10.95
C TYR A 108 -10.53 -8.90 10.64
N TRP A 109 -9.68 -9.17 11.63
CA TRP A 109 -8.53 -10.07 11.45
C TRP A 109 -8.94 -11.52 11.20
N ASP A 110 -10.03 -12.00 11.82
CA ASP A 110 -10.60 -13.32 11.53
C ASP A 110 -11.04 -13.42 10.07
N HIS A 111 -11.66 -12.36 9.54
CA HIS A 111 -12.06 -12.30 8.14
C HIS A 111 -10.84 -12.30 7.21
N ILE A 112 -9.85 -11.44 7.46
CA ILE A 112 -8.61 -11.38 6.66
C ILE A 112 -7.88 -12.74 6.71
N TYR A 113 -7.72 -13.34 7.88
CA TYR A 113 -7.12 -14.67 8.01
C TYR A 113 -7.89 -15.72 7.21
N SER A 114 -9.22 -15.69 7.25
CA SER A 114 -10.08 -16.62 6.49
C SER A 114 -9.84 -16.52 4.98
N GLU A 115 -9.66 -15.32 4.43
CA GLU A 115 -9.36 -15.15 3.00
C GLU A 115 -7.96 -15.68 2.64
N PHE A 116 -6.97 -15.44 3.50
CA PHE A 116 -5.63 -16.01 3.32
C PHE A 116 -5.61 -17.54 3.52
N TYR A 117 -6.44 -18.07 4.41
CA TYR A 117 -6.63 -19.53 4.51
C TYR A 117 -7.18 -20.11 3.19
N LYS A 118 -8.15 -19.44 2.55
CA LYS A 118 -8.64 -19.83 1.23
C LYS A 118 -7.55 -19.76 0.15
N ALA A 119 -6.59 -18.85 0.28
CA ALA A 119 -5.40 -18.77 -0.58
C ALA A 119 -4.36 -19.87 -0.29
N GLY A 120 -4.59 -20.69 0.74
CA GLY A 120 -3.72 -21.82 1.11
C GLY A 120 -2.76 -21.55 2.25
N LEU A 121 -2.85 -20.42 2.96
CA LEU A 121 -1.97 -20.08 4.08
C LEU A 121 -1.87 -21.25 5.08
N LYS A 122 -0.64 -21.67 5.40
CA LYS A 122 -0.35 -22.82 6.29
C LYS A 122 0.20 -22.40 7.67
N MET A 123 0.03 -21.13 8.02
CA MET A 123 0.36 -20.60 9.34
C MET A 123 -0.87 -20.63 10.24
N THR A 124 -0.66 -20.73 11.56
CA THR A 124 -1.75 -20.51 12.51
C THR A 124 -2.21 -19.04 12.46
N ARG A 125 -3.41 -18.77 12.98
CA ARG A 125 -3.93 -17.39 13.07
C ARG A 125 -3.00 -16.51 13.91
N GLU A 126 -2.52 -17.01 15.04
CA GLU A 126 -1.60 -16.31 15.93
C GLU A 126 -0.29 -15.97 15.21
N GLU A 127 0.34 -16.94 14.55
CA GLU A 127 1.58 -16.72 13.80
C GLU A 127 1.41 -15.66 12.70
N ALA A 128 0.27 -15.69 12.01
CA ALA A 128 -0.01 -14.78 10.91
C ALA A 128 -0.33 -13.36 11.41
N ILE A 129 -1.25 -13.22 12.37
CA ILE A 129 -1.80 -11.93 12.78
C ILE A 129 -0.87 -11.21 13.77
N ASP A 130 -0.25 -11.92 14.73
CA ASP A 130 0.61 -11.29 15.73
C ASP A 130 1.92 -10.74 15.14
N THR A 131 2.34 -11.24 13.98
CA THR A 131 3.52 -10.76 13.26
C THR A 131 3.19 -9.74 12.16
N HIS A 132 1.90 -9.46 11.93
CA HIS A 132 1.48 -8.54 10.88
C HIS A 132 1.69 -7.07 11.31
N PRO A 133 2.31 -6.21 10.48
CA PRO A 133 2.55 -4.80 10.82
C PRO A 133 1.28 -4.04 11.22
N GLY A 134 0.15 -4.34 10.55
CA GLY A 134 -1.16 -3.76 10.83
C GLY A 134 -1.72 -4.10 12.22
N THR A 135 -1.22 -5.16 12.87
CA THR A 135 -1.55 -5.50 14.26
C THR A 135 -0.53 -4.91 15.22
N MET A 136 0.75 -5.01 14.88
CA MET A 136 1.84 -4.61 15.76
C MET A 136 1.95 -3.09 15.95
N TRP A 137 1.64 -2.32 14.91
CA TRP A 137 1.92 -0.87 14.87
C TRP A 137 0.73 -0.03 14.39
N ARG A 138 -0.50 -0.54 14.59
CA ARG A 138 -1.77 0.15 14.35
C ARG A 138 -1.90 1.40 15.24
N PRO A 139 -2.77 2.35 14.90
CA PRO A 139 -3.13 3.46 15.77
C PRO A 139 -3.63 2.97 17.14
N ASP A 140 -3.45 3.75 18.22
CA ASP A 140 -3.89 3.37 19.59
C ASP A 140 -5.41 3.38 19.76
N GLY A 141 -6.17 3.91 18.81
CA GLY A 141 -7.63 3.99 18.88
C GLY A 141 -8.25 4.41 17.56
N THR A 142 -9.56 4.58 17.57
CA THR A 142 -10.34 5.05 16.41
C THR A 142 -10.20 6.55 16.20
N VAL A 143 -10.29 6.97 14.95
CA VAL A 143 -10.19 8.37 14.53
C VAL A 143 -11.47 8.77 13.79
N ASP A 144 -12.00 9.95 14.12
CA ASP A 144 -13.07 10.58 13.35
C ASP A 144 -12.47 11.18 12.07
N PHE A 145 -12.62 10.45 10.96
CA PHE A 145 -12.14 10.86 9.65
C PHE A 145 -13.18 11.67 8.89
N THR A 146 -12.75 12.74 8.27
CA THR A 146 -13.48 13.36 7.18
C THR A 146 -13.18 12.57 5.90
N HIS A 147 -14.20 11.92 5.36
CA HIS A 147 -14.06 11.11 4.16
C HIS A 147 -13.85 12.00 2.93
N ILE A 148 -12.91 11.60 2.08
CA ILE A 148 -12.69 12.21 0.77
C ILE A 148 -13.15 11.27 -0.34
N GLU A 149 -13.52 11.86 -1.47
CA GLU A 149 -13.90 11.16 -2.68
C GLU A 149 -12.94 11.51 -3.82
N ASN A 150 -12.96 10.71 -4.87
CA ASN A 150 -12.21 11.01 -6.09
C ASN A 150 -12.59 12.41 -6.63
N GLY A 151 -11.60 13.25 -6.90
CA GLY A 151 -11.80 14.62 -7.34
C GLY A 151 -11.94 15.66 -6.23
N HIS A 152 -11.97 15.27 -4.94
CA HIS A 152 -11.91 16.24 -3.84
C HIS A 152 -10.64 17.10 -3.96
N VAL A 153 -10.71 18.39 -3.64
CA VAL A 153 -9.59 19.34 -3.80
C VAL A 153 -9.25 20.02 -2.48
N PHE A 154 -8.03 19.78 -2.00
CA PHE A 154 -7.42 20.57 -0.93
C PHE A 154 -6.82 21.86 -1.48
N LYS A 155 -7.03 22.97 -0.77
CA LYS A 155 -6.39 24.27 -1.06
C LYS A 155 -5.48 24.62 0.11
N ILE A 156 -4.17 24.43 -0.06
CA ILE A 156 -3.16 24.65 0.97
C ILE A 156 -2.12 25.64 0.44
N GLY A 157 -2.14 26.86 0.93
CA GLY A 157 -1.28 27.93 0.39
C GLY A 157 -1.53 28.14 -1.11
N ASP A 158 -0.49 27.97 -1.91
CA ASP A 158 -0.51 28.10 -3.37
C ASP A 158 -0.76 26.78 -4.10
N PHE A 159 -1.10 25.69 -3.35
CA PHE A 159 -1.33 24.36 -3.91
C PHE A 159 -2.84 24.05 -4.02
N ARG A 160 -3.19 23.35 -5.09
CA ARG A 160 -4.54 22.82 -5.36
C ARG A 160 -4.45 21.31 -5.61
N LEU A 161 -4.51 20.55 -4.54
CA LEU A 161 -4.28 19.10 -4.55
C LEU A 161 -5.59 18.36 -4.78
N ARG A 162 -5.75 17.79 -5.95
CA ARG A 162 -6.90 16.96 -6.30
C ARG A 162 -6.65 15.51 -5.89
N CYS A 163 -7.58 14.92 -5.16
CA CYS A 163 -7.58 13.50 -4.83
C CYS A 163 -7.83 12.65 -6.09
N ILE A 164 -6.99 11.66 -6.31
CA ILE A 164 -7.14 10.64 -7.34
C ILE A 164 -7.15 9.29 -6.64
N VAL A 165 -8.31 8.65 -6.58
CA VAL A 165 -8.43 7.32 -5.97
C VAL A 165 -7.83 6.28 -6.92
N THR A 166 -6.85 5.53 -6.42
CA THR A 166 -6.00 4.60 -7.16
C THR A 166 -5.96 3.24 -6.45
N PRO A 167 -7.06 2.47 -6.44
CA PRO A 167 -7.13 1.18 -5.77
C PRO A 167 -6.16 0.16 -6.40
N GLY A 168 -5.80 -0.85 -5.62
CA GLY A 168 -4.94 -1.96 -6.02
C GLY A 168 -3.93 -2.33 -4.96
N HIS A 169 -3.10 -1.38 -4.49
CA HIS A 169 -2.24 -1.58 -3.32
C HIS A 169 -3.06 -1.64 -2.01
N SER A 170 -4.11 -0.84 -1.93
CA SER A 170 -5.17 -0.89 -0.93
C SER A 170 -6.52 -0.52 -1.56
N PRO A 171 -7.67 -0.74 -0.87
CA PRO A 171 -9.01 -0.62 -1.49
C PRO A 171 -9.41 0.79 -1.89
N GLY A 172 -8.85 1.80 -1.26
CA GLY A 172 -9.13 3.22 -1.49
C GLY A 172 -7.87 4.08 -1.53
N HIS A 173 -6.70 3.48 -1.82
CA HIS A 173 -5.46 4.23 -1.96
C HIS A 173 -5.71 5.52 -2.75
N THR A 174 -5.18 6.64 -2.28
CA THR A 174 -5.44 7.95 -2.89
C THR A 174 -4.15 8.74 -3.07
N CYS A 175 -3.85 9.09 -4.31
CA CYS A 175 -2.83 10.05 -4.66
C CYS A 175 -3.36 11.49 -4.53
N LEU A 176 -2.48 12.46 -4.28
CA LEU A 176 -2.80 13.87 -4.40
C LEU A 176 -2.05 14.47 -5.59
N TYR A 177 -2.76 15.19 -6.46
CA TYR A 177 -2.18 15.75 -7.67
C TYR A 177 -2.49 17.24 -7.82
N ASP A 178 -1.47 18.04 -8.04
CA ASP A 178 -1.60 19.47 -8.42
C ASP A 178 -1.50 19.58 -9.94
N ASP A 179 -2.64 19.85 -10.60
CA ASP A 179 -2.74 19.92 -12.07
C ASP A 179 -1.94 21.11 -12.66
N GLU A 180 -1.75 22.22 -11.90
CA GLU A 180 -1.03 23.39 -12.38
C GLU A 180 0.48 23.24 -12.21
N LYS A 181 0.92 22.64 -11.10
CA LYS A 181 2.33 22.44 -10.76
C LYS A 181 2.87 21.09 -11.20
N LYS A 182 1.98 20.20 -11.68
CA LYS A 182 2.30 18.85 -12.17
C LYS A 182 3.05 18.01 -11.12
N ILE A 183 2.60 18.13 -9.86
CA ILE A 183 3.19 17.43 -8.71
C ILE A 183 2.24 16.31 -8.30
N LEU A 184 2.74 15.08 -8.24
CA LEU A 184 2.02 13.91 -7.75
C LEU A 184 2.62 13.44 -6.42
N PHE A 185 1.81 13.39 -5.35
CA PHE A 185 2.08 12.62 -4.15
C PHE A 185 1.49 11.22 -4.37
N ALA A 186 2.35 10.27 -4.59
CA ALA A 186 1.97 8.95 -5.08
C ALA A 186 1.66 7.94 -3.97
N GLY A 187 1.98 8.25 -2.69
CA GLY A 187 1.94 7.24 -1.63
C GLY A 187 2.69 5.99 -2.06
N ASP A 188 2.03 4.85 -1.96
CA ASP A 188 2.56 3.55 -2.38
C ASP A 188 1.96 3.05 -3.71
N MET A 189 1.28 3.93 -4.47
CA MET A 189 0.84 3.60 -5.83
C MET A 189 2.05 3.33 -6.75
N ILE A 190 3.10 4.15 -6.62
CA ILE A 190 4.35 4.01 -7.37
C ILE A 190 5.51 4.25 -6.41
N LEU A 191 6.43 3.28 -6.32
CA LEU A 191 7.67 3.36 -5.55
C LEU A 191 8.89 3.25 -6.47
N GLY A 192 9.99 3.92 -6.13
CA GLY A 192 11.18 4.00 -6.97
C GLY A 192 11.93 2.67 -7.07
N ASP A 193 12.35 2.14 -5.92
CA ASP A 193 13.31 1.03 -5.85
C ASP A 193 12.66 -0.33 -5.58
N ILE A 194 11.37 -0.34 -5.22
CA ILE A 194 10.64 -1.55 -4.84
C ILE A 194 9.28 -1.56 -5.52
N THR A 195 8.70 -2.74 -5.65
CA THR A 195 7.33 -2.91 -6.16
C THR A 195 6.34 -2.86 -4.99
N PRO A 196 5.27 -2.07 -5.08
CA PRO A 196 4.18 -2.13 -4.11
C PRO A 196 3.63 -3.56 -4.01
N ASN A 197 3.46 -4.07 -2.80
CA ASN A 197 2.83 -5.37 -2.59
C ASN A 197 1.34 -5.29 -2.92
N LEU A 198 0.82 -6.29 -3.59
CA LEU A 198 -0.61 -6.43 -3.91
C LEU A 198 -1.13 -7.69 -3.23
N CYS A 199 -2.05 -7.53 -2.31
CA CYS A 199 -2.69 -8.67 -1.64
C CYS A 199 -4.15 -8.38 -1.37
N TYR A 200 -4.90 -9.41 -0.96
CA TYR A 200 -6.27 -9.23 -0.53
C TYR A 200 -6.36 -8.24 0.63
N GLU A 201 -7.26 -7.29 0.50
CA GLU A 201 -7.69 -6.38 1.54
C GLU A 201 -9.22 -6.34 1.59
N LEU A 202 -9.80 -6.00 2.74
CA LEU A 202 -11.23 -5.81 2.84
C LEU A 202 -11.69 -4.75 1.82
N TYR A 203 -12.70 -5.05 1.02
CA TYR A 203 -13.21 -4.23 -0.11
C TYR A 203 -12.33 -4.23 -1.38
N LEU A 204 -11.36 -5.16 -1.49
CA LEU A 204 -10.48 -5.27 -2.64
C LEU A 204 -10.29 -6.74 -3.05
N ASP A 205 -11.18 -7.25 -3.90
CA ASP A 205 -11.21 -8.67 -4.26
C ASP A 205 -10.23 -9.04 -5.41
N ASP A 206 -9.86 -8.10 -6.26
CA ASP A 206 -8.93 -8.30 -7.39
C ASP A 206 -7.88 -7.17 -7.42
N PRO A 207 -6.87 -7.25 -6.54
CA PRO A 207 -5.88 -6.19 -6.37
C PRO A 207 -5.13 -5.85 -7.65
N LEU A 208 -4.69 -6.85 -8.43
CA LEU A 208 -3.89 -6.61 -9.62
C LEU A 208 -4.69 -5.96 -10.75
N THR A 209 -5.94 -6.36 -10.97
CA THR A 209 -6.80 -5.71 -11.97
C THR A 209 -7.03 -4.24 -11.64
N GLU A 210 -7.32 -3.93 -10.37
CA GLU A 210 -7.52 -2.54 -9.94
C GLU A 210 -6.22 -1.74 -10.00
N TYR A 211 -5.08 -2.35 -9.63
CA TYR A 211 -3.77 -1.71 -9.74
C TYR A 211 -3.39 -1.34 -11.17
N VAL A 212 -3.65 -2.24 -12.15
CA VAL A 212 -3.39 -1.96 -13.57
C VAL A 212 -4.22 -0.78 -14.07
N LYS A 213 -5.51 -0.70 -13.72
CA LYS A 213 -6.38 0.44 -14.04
C LYS A 213 -5.88 1.75 -13.38
N SER A 214 -5.37 1.64 -12.16
CA SER A 214 -4.80 2.78 -11.44
C SER A 214 -3.49 3.26 -12.09
N LEU A 215 -2.66 2.34 -12.61
CA LEU A 215 -1.49 2.70 -13.42
C LEU A 215 -1.90 3.46 -14.69
N ASP A 216 -2.97 3.03 -15.41
CA ASP A 216 -3.52 3.76 -16.57
C ASP A 216 -3.93 5.19 -16.18
N THR A 217 -4.60 5.32 -15.03
CA THR A 217 -5.06 6.62 -14.52
C THR A 217 -3.88 7.57 -14.23
N VAL A 218 -2.81 7.06 -13.60
CA VAL A 218 -1.63 7.86 -13.27
C VAL A 218 -0.79 8.15 -14.51
N GLU A 219 -0.67 7.18 -15.44
CA GLU A 219 0.08 7.37 -16.70
C GLU A 219 -0.53 8.47 -17.59
N ALA A 220 -1.85 8.71 -17.47
CA ALA A 220 -2.55 9.78 -18.20
C ALA A 220 -2.33 11.19 -17.63
N LEU A 221 -1.70 11.33 -16.45
CA LEU A 221 -1.38 12.63 -15.85
C LEU A 221 -0.11 13.22 -16.47
N ASP A 222 -0.01 14.55 -16.47
CA ASP A 222 1.21 15.28 -16.87
C ASP A 222 2.06 15.56 -15.62
N ILE A 223 3.04 14.69 -15.33
CA ILE A 223 3.81 14.68 -14.07
C ILE A 223 5.22 15.20 -14.30
N ASP A 224 5.55 16.36 -13.68
CA ASP A 224 6.90 16.89 -13.63
C ASP A 224 7.65 16.44 -12.36
N HIS A 225 6.91 16.28 -11.23
CA HIS A 225 7.46 15.86 -9.95
C HIS A 225 6.60 14.76 -9.33
N ILE A 226 7.23 13.65 -8.96
CA ILE A 226 6.59 12.55 -8.22
C ILE A 226 7.21 12.39 -6.83
N LEU A 227 6.37 12.39 -5.80
CA LEU A 227 6.72 12.29 -4.40
C LEU A 227 6.19 10.95 -3.87
N VAL A 228 7.09 10.00 -3.62
CA VAL A 228 6.77 8.61 -3.28
C VAL A 228 6.81 8.36 -1.77
N GLY A 229 6.05 7.36 -1.29
CA GLY A 229 5.92 7.06 0.13
C GLY A 229 7.21 6.54 0.77
N HIS A 230 8.05 5.80 0.05
CA HIS A 230 9.22 5.16 0.63
C HIS A 230 10.50 5.35 -0.17
N ARG A 231 11.63 5.27 0.56
CA ARG A 231 13.00 5.23 0.00
C ARG A 231 13.35 6.43 -0.88
N ASN A 232 13.98 6.15 -2.03
CA ASN A 232 14.53 7.18 -2.90
C ASN A 232 13.46 7.88 -3.73
N MET A 233 13.71 9.16 -4.01
CA MET A 233 12.85 9.94 -4.91
C MET A 233 12.91 9.37 -6.32
N LEU A 234 11.77 9.34 -6.99
CA LEU A 234 11.63 8.86 -8.36
C LEU A 234 11.74 10.03 -9.34
N MET A 235 12.55 9.86 -10.40
CA MET A 235 12.78 10.92 -11.40
C MET A 235 12.03 10.68 -12.72
N ASP A 236 11.72 9.43 -13.05
CA ASP A 236 11.00 9.05 -14.28
C ASP A 236 9.76 8.23 -13.94
N PRO A 237 8.62 8.89 -13.70
CA PRO A 237 7.38 8.18 -13.37
C PRO A 237 6.89 7.26 -14.49
N TYR A 238 7.02 7.67 -15.74
CA TYR A 238 6.51 6.90 -16.88
C TYR A 238 7.37 5.68 -17.19
N GLY A 239 8.69 5.81 -17.06
CA GLY A 239 9.60 4.67 -17.13
C GLY A 239 9.30 3.66 -16.03
N ARG A 240 9.05 4.15 -14.80
CA ARG A 240 8.71 3.30 -13.67
C ARG A 240 7.36 2.59 -13.83
N ILE A 241 6.34 3.25 -14.36
CA ILE A 241 5.05 2.61 -14.68
C ILE A 241 5.24 1.44 -15.66
N LYS A 242 6.06 1.62 -16.70
CA LYS A 242 6.38 0.53 -17.64
C LYS A 242 7.11 -0.64 -16.95
N GLU A 243 8.07 -0.35 -16.05
CA GLU A 243 8.76 -1.38 -15.28
C GLU A 243 7.79 -2.17 -14.37
N LEU A 244 6.84 -1.49 -13.72
CA LEU A 244 5.82 -2.13 -12.88
C LEU A 244 4.91 -3.04 -13.72
N ARG A 245 4.47 -2.62 -14.91
CA ARG A 245 3.71 -3.48 -15.83
C ARG A 245 4.52 -4.71 -16.27
N VAL A 246 5.80 -4.53 -16.60
CA VAL A 246 6.69 -5.64 -16.94
C VAL A 246 6.86 -6.58 -15.75
N HIS A 247 7.05 -6.05 -14.54
CA HIS A 247 7.15 -6.85 -13.32
C HIS A 247 5.92 -7.75 -13.15
N HIS A 248 4.71 -7.20 -13.13
CA HIS A 248 3.50 -7.98 -12.92
C HIS A 248 3.24 -8.97 -14.07
N THR A 249 3.57 -8.61 -15.33
CA THR A 249 3.56 -9.54 -16.46
C THR A 249 4.48 -10.74 -16.22
N LEU A 250 5.70 -10.50 -15.74
CA LEU A 250 6.67 -11.57 -15.45
C LEU A 250 6.21 -12.44 -14.27
N ARG A 251 5.64 -11.85 -13.23
CA ARG A 251 5.04 -12.58 -12.09
C ARG A 251 3.89 -13.49 -12.55
N CYS A 252 2.98 -12.99 -13.40
CA CYS A 252 1.92 -13.80 -14.00
C CYS A 252 2.48 -14.96 -14.84
N LYS A 253 3.48 -14.72 -15.67
CA LYS A 253 4.14 -15.76 -16.47
C LYS A 253 4.84 -16.80 -15.59
N GLU A 254 5.47 -16.39 -14.52
CA GLU A 254 6.09 -17.29 -13.54
C GLU A 254 5.05 -18.17 -12.84
N ALA A 255 3.92 -17.59 -12.41
CA ALA A 255 2.80 -18.34 -11.82
C ALA A 255 2.23 -19.39 -12.80
N ILE A 256 2.05 -19.03 -14.06
CA ILE A 256 1.65 -19.98 -15.13
C ILE A 256 2.66 -21.10 -15.26
N ASP A 257 3.96 -20.79 -15.28
CA ASP A 257 5.03 -21.80 -15.42
C ASP A 257 5.12 -22.74 -14.21
N VAL A 258 4.87 -22.24 -13.00
CA VAL A 258 4.78 -23.07 -11.79
C VAL A 258 3.61 -24.05 -11.91
N LEU A 259 2.41 -23.59 -12.25
CA LEU A 259 1.24 -24.45 -12.44
C LEU A 259 1.45 -25.48 -13.56
N ARG A 260 2.05 -25.09 -14.69
CA ARG A 260 2.31 -25.98 -15.81
C ARG A 260 3.28 -27.09 -15.46
N ARG A 261 4.32 -26.80 -14.67
CA ARG A 261 5.37 -27.77 -14.32
C ARG A 261 5.00 -28.67 -13.15
N ARG A 262 4.21 -28.17 -12.19
CA ARG A 262 3.96 -28.85 -10.93
C ARG A 262 2.52 -29.32 -10.73
N GLY A 263 1.59 -28.89 -11.61
CA GLY A 263 0.17 -29.24 -11.51
C GLY A 263 -0.63 -28.25 -10.67
N ALA A 264 -1.86 -28.63 -10.38
CA ALA A 264 -2.80 -27.81 -9.64
C ALA A 264 -2.36 -27.62 -8.17
N MET A 265 -2.44 -26.37 -7.65
CA MET A 265 -2.04 -26.04 -6.27
C MET A 265 -2.74 -24.78 -5.76
N ASP A 266 -2.63 -24.54 -4.46
CA ASP A 266 -3.02 -23.27 -3.84
C ASP A 266 -1.94 -22.18 -3.98
N SER A 267 -2.25 -20.93 -3.59
CA SER A 267 -1.33 -19.80 -3.75
C SER A 267 -0.14 -19.85 -2.79
N TRP A 268 -0.27 -20.50 -1.63
CA TRP A 268 0.88 -20.74 -0.75
C TRP A 268 1.94 -21.64 -1.41
N ASP A 269 1.50 -22.77 -1.97
CA ASP A 269 2.40 -23.68 -2.66
C ASP A 269 2.97 -23.07 -3.95
N ALA A 270 2.18 -22.22 -4.63
CA ALA A 270 2.68 -21.44 -5.75
C ALA A 270 3.76 -20.46 -5.31
N ALA A 271 3.51 -19.66 -4.26
CA ALA A 271 4.49 -18.72 -3.69
C ALA A 271 5.79 -19.42 -3.28
N ALA A 272 5.71 -20.59 -2.68
CA ALA A 272 6.88 -21.39 -2.31
C ALA A 272 7.72 -21.87 -3.51
N ASN A 273 7.17 -21.79 -4.73
CA ASN A 273 7.82 -22.20 -5.98
C ASN A 273 8.08 -21.03 -6.94
N MET A 274 7.75 -19.81 -6.55
CA MET A 274 8.09 -18.56 -7.25
C MET A 274 9.37 -17.96 -6.67
N THR A 275 9.95 -17.00 -7.39
CA THR A 275 11.18 -16.30 -6.97
C THR A 275 10.84 -15.04 -6.19
N TRP A 276 11.63 -14.76 -5.14
CA TRP A 276 11.44 -13.59 -4.26
C TRP A 276 12.79 -12.95 -3.93
N ASP A 277 12.83 -11.63 -3.88
CA ASP A 277 14.01 -10.88 -3.41
C ASP A 277 13.97 -10.75 -1.87
N ILE A 278 14.13 -11.90 -1.21
CA ILE A 278 14.14 -12.03 0.26
C ILE A 278 15.44 -12.73 0.67
N ASP A 279 16.14 -12.16 1.64
CA ASP A 279 17.37 -12.73 2.20
C ASP A 279 17.04 -13.96 3.07
N ALA A 280 16.77 -15.08 2.42
CA ALA A 280 16.53 -16.38 3.03
C ALA A 280 17.00 -17.49 2.09
N LYS A 281 17.47 -18.61 2.68
CA LYS A 281 18.00 -19.75 1.92
C LYS A 281 16.93 -20.42 1.05
N ASP A 282 15.73 -20.53 1.58
CA ASP A 282 14.58 -21.20 0.96
C ASP A 282 13.28 -20.69 1.61
N TRP A 283 12.13 -21.17 1.13
CA TRP A 283 10.82 -20.81 1.64
C TRP A 283 10.65 -21.05 3.16
N ASP A 284 11.22 -22.11 3.70
CA ASP A 284 11.09 -22.42 5.13
C ASP A 284 11.80 -21.36 6.00
N GLY A 285 12.87 -20.79 5.49
CA GLY A 285 13.62 -19.71 6.13
C GLY A 285 12.97 -18.31 6.05
N PHE A 286 11.88 -18.14 5.29
CA PHE A 286 11.20 -16.83 5.23
C PHE A 286 10.59 -16.46 6.58
N PRO A 287 10.73 -15.18 7.03
CA PRO A 287 9.97 -14.68 8.17
C PRO A 287 8.45 -14.86 7.96
N PRO A 288 7.67 -15.10 9.03
CA PRO A 288 6.22 -15.30 8.94
C PRO A 288 5.50 -14.21 8.15
N SER A 289 5.78 -12.93 8.43
CA SER A 289 5.19 -11.81 7.69
C SER A 289 5.54 -11.80 6.20
N GLN A 290 6.75 -12.25 5.83
CA GLN A 290 7.13 -12.35 4.41
C GLN A 290 6.42 -13.50 3.69
N LYS A 291 6.16 -14.62 4.38
CA LYS A 291 5.31 -15.71 3.85
C LYS A 291 3.87 -15.23 3.63
N TRP A 292 3.35 -14.43 4.56
CA TRP A 292 2.05 -13.79 4.42
C TRP A 292 1.97 -12.95 3.13
N PHE A 293 2.86 -11.96 3.00
CA PHE A 293 2.86 -11.06 1.84
C PHE A 293 3.12 -11.78 0.53
N ALA A 294 4.04 -12.73 0.49
CA ALA A 294 4.32 -13.52 -0.70
C ALA A 294 3.14 -14.39 -1.12
N THR A 295 2.41 -14.98 -0.16
CA THR A 295 1.18 -15.75 -0.44
C THR A 295 0.09 -14.85 -0.99
N GLY A 296 -0.13 -13.69 -0.38
CA GLY A 296 -1.11 -12.71 -0.84
C GLY A 296 -0.81 -12.18 -2.24
N GLU A 297 0.46 -11.87 -2.52
CA GLU A 297 0.88 -11.42 -3.85
C GLU A 297 0.73 -12.53 -4.91
N ALA A 298 1.08 -13.78 -4.57
CA ALA A 298 0.84 -14.91 -5.47
C ALA A 298 -0.67 -15.09 -5.75
N ASP A 299 -1.52 -14.97 -4.72
CA ASP A 299 -2.99 -15.08 -4.88
C ASP A 299 -3.56 -13.95 -5.74
N ALA A 300 -3.09 -12.71 -5.58
CA ALA A 300 -3.48 -11.59 -6.42
C ALA A 300 -3.18 -11.86 -7.93
N HIS A 301 -2.01 -12.42 -8.22
CA HIS A 301 -1.66 -12.79 -9.60
C HIS A 301 -2.47 -13.99 -10.11
N MET A 302 -2.76 -14.99 -9.24
CA MET A 302 -3.62 -16.13 -9.60
C MET A 302 -5.06 -15.70 -9.86
N LEU A 303 -5.62 -14.80 -9.04
CA LEU A 303 -6.97 -14.25 -9.25
C LEU A 303 -7.06 -13.47 -10.57
N PHE A 304 -6.06 -12.62 -10.86
CA PHE A 304 -5.97 -11.93 -12.14
C PHE A 304 -5.95 -12.90 -13.32
N LEU A 305 -5.12 -13.94 -13.25
CA LEU A 305 -5.06 -14.97 -14.29
C LEU A 305 -6.36 -15.76 -14.45
N TYR A 306 -7.04 -16.04 -13.34
CA TYR A 306 -8.35 -16.70 -13.34
C TYR A 306 -9.41 -15.82 -13.98
N HIS A 307 -9.51 -14.55 -13.61
CA HIS A 307 -10.47 -13.60 -14.19
C HIS A 307 -10.24 -13.35 -15.69
N ASN A 308 -9.00 -13.50 -16.15
CA ASN A 308 -8.63 -13.42 -17.55
C ASN A 308 -8.67 -14.78 -18.29
N ASP A 309 -9.24 -15.82 -17.66
CA ASP A 309 -9.45 -17.15 -18.25
C ASP A 309 -8.14 -17.87 -18.67
N ILE A 310 -7.01 -17.53 -18.05
CA ILE A 310 -5.68 -18.15 -18.30
C ILE A 310 -5.50 -19.43 -17.47
N ILE A 311 -6.05 -19.45 -16.26
CA ILE A 311 -6.07 -20.60 -15.36
C ILE A 311 -7.50 -20.89 -14.94
N THR A 312 -7.76 -22.08 -14.41
CA THR A 312 -9.02 -22.42 -13.75
C THR A 312 -8.85 -22.39 -12.25
N MET A 313 -9.95 -22.24 -11.52
CA MET A 313 -9.97 -22.26 -10.07
C MET A 313 -11.13 -23.16 -9.60
N ARG A 314 -10.86 -23.98 -8.59
CA ARG A 314 -11.90 -24.75 -7.85
C ARG A 314 -11.64 -24.68 -6.36
N MET A 315 -12.65 -24.87 -5.57
CA MET A 315 -12.50 -25.04 -4.12
C MET A 315 -12.14 -26.50 -3.81
N SER A 316 -11.18 -26.69 -2.90
CA SER A 316 -10.91 -28.01 -2.31
C SER A 316 -11.95 -28.36 -1.24
N ASP A 317 -11.98 -29.62 -0.78
CA ASP A 317 -12.85 -30.08 0.32
C ASP A 317 -12.55 -29.33 1.64
N GLU A 318 -11.31 -28.81 1.78
CA GLU A 318 -10.87 -28.00 2.93
C GLU A 318 -11.22 -26.50 2.77
N GLY A 319 -11.85 -26.09 1.67
CA GLY A 319 -12.23 -24.70 1.42
C GLY A 319 -11.09 -23.82 0.92
N ARG A 320 -10.04 -24.38 0.29
CA ARG A 320 -8.93 -23.66 -0.33
C ARG A 320 -9.16 -23.45 -1.81
N ARG A 321 -8.72 -22.31 -2.36
CA ARG A 321 -8.66 -22.07 -3.80
C ARG A 321 -7.52 -22.89 -4.41
N ILE A 322 -7.85 -23.79 -5.34
CA ILE A 322 -6.88 -24.60 -6.08
C ILE A 322 -6.91 -24.13 -7.52
N TYR A 323 -5.79 -23.63 -7.99
CA TYR A 323 -5.59 -23.13 -9.34
C TYR A 323 -4.94 -24.18 -10.23
N GLU A 324 -5.33 -24.23 -11.49
CA GLU A 324 -4.81 -25.16 -12.48
C GLU A 324 -4.56 -24.47 -13.81
N TYR A 325 -3.44 -24.80 -14.45
CA TYR A 325 -3.08 -24.28 -15.77
C TYR A 325 -4.11 -24.66 -16.83
N LYS A 326 -4.53 -23.70 -17.64
CA LYS A 326 -5.46 -23.89 -18.73
C LYS A 326 -4.86 -23.53 -20.08
N ARG A 327 -4.22 -22.36 -20.21
CA ARG A 327 -3.66 -21.89 -21.48
C ARG A 327 -2.50 -20.90 -21.28
N PRO A 328 -1.68 -20.65 -22.33
CA PRO A 328 -0.56 -19.71 -22.23
C PRO A 328 -1.03 -18.28 -22.00
N TRP A 329 -0.09 -17.43 -21.56
CA TRP A 329 -0.27 -15.98 -21.42
C TRP A 329 -0.77 -15.35 -22.75
N ILE A 330 -1.60 -14.35 -22.62
CA ILE A 330 -2.08 -13.50 -23.72
C ILE A 330 -1.44 -12.13 -23.54
N ASP A 331 -0.75 -11.62 -24.56
CA ASP A 331 -0.13 -10.29 -24.50
C ASP A 331 -1.20 -9.18 -24.48
N GLY A 332 -0.87 -8.08 -23.78
CA GLY A 332 -1.74 -6.91 -23.66
C GLY A 332 -2.78 -6.97 -22.54
N LEU A 333 -2.63 -7.88 -21.57
CA LEU A 333 -3.48 -7.93 -20.38
C LEU A 333 -3.04 -6.92 -19.30
N ILE A 334 -1.74 -6.55 -19.29
CA ILE A 334 -1.13 -5.59 -18.37
C ILE A 334 -0.35 -4.54 -19.15
#